data_cfa44fea5521efa85cbb0ab7d931c0ac
#
_entry.id   cfa44fea5521efa85cbb0ab7d931c0ac
#
_cell.length_a   1.000
_cell.length_b   1.000
_cell.length_c   1.000
_cell.angle_alpha   90.00
_cell.angle_beta   90.00
_cell.angle_gamma   90.00
#
_symmetry.space_group_name_H-M   'P 1'
#
loop_
_entity.id
_entity.type
_entity.pdbx_description
1 polymer ?
#
loop_
_entity_poly.entity_id
_entity_poly.type
_entity_poly.pdbx_seq_one_letter_code
_entity_poly.pdbx_strand_id
1 'polypeptide(L)'
;MVVSVNSEPHKSEFNALLNSTIDELNAHAKKSPTTIKKLRGNKLEPYARDVMTDLAIGTPFENSIELIGGQKFPDIVAKKFYGIEVKTTTQNHWKTTGNSVLESTRVEDVERIFMLFGKLGKPIEFKCRAYEECLSEVVVTHSPRYLIDMNLEQGKTIFDKINTTYDTLRQKKNPIKPITDYYKSKLKPGQALWWINEEVGDANQLIIKHYGDLNTIEKESLKLNSMVLFPEIFGSSQSKYKRVSIWLVSRRSV
;
A
#
# COMPACT_ATOMS: atom_id res chain seq x y z
N MET A 1 -29.94 8.13 0.64
CA MET A 1 -29.62 9.05 -0.50
C MET A 1 -28.12 8.91 -0.69
N VAL A 2 -27.67 8.21 -1.70
CA VAL A 2 -26.26 8.16 -2.04
C VAL A 2 -25.97 9.51 -2.67
N VAL A 3 -25.31 10.37 -1.92
CA VAL A 3 -24.79 11.61 -2.48
C VAL A 3 -23.76 11.20 -3.50
N SER A 4 -24.03 11.52 -4.73
CA SER A 4 -23.15 11.40 -5.86
C SER A 4 -21.73 11.80 -5.46
N VAL A 5 -20.84 10.92 -5.78
CA VAL A 5 -19.40 11.13 -5.82
C VAL A 5 -19.10 12.57 -6.25
N ASN A 6 -18.38 13.27 -5.40
CA ASN A 6 -17.85 14.58 -5.70
C ASN A 6 -17.19 14.55 -7.08
N SER A 7 -17.56 15.48 -7.95
CA SER A 7 -16.85 15.68 -9.21
C SER A 7 -15.37 15.85 -8.87
N GLU A 8 -14.51 15.06 -9.51
CA GLU A 8 -13.06 15.14 -9.29
C GLU A 8 -12.60 16.56 -9.66
N PRO A 9 -12.13 17.38 -8.71
CA PRO A 9 -11.83 18.78 -8.95
C PRO A 9 -10.60 18.89 -9.86
N HIS A 10 -10.72 19.60 -10.96
CA HIS A 10 -9.61 19.83 -11.92
C HIS A 10 -8.97 18.52 -12.43
N LYS A 11 -9.79 17.52 -12.76
CA LYS A 11 -9.31 16.19 -13.17
C LYS A 11 -8.40 16.23 -14.40
N SER A 12 -8.76 17.01 -15.42
CA SER A 12 -7.98 17.15 -16.64
C SER A 12 -6.63 17.78 -16.38
N GLU A 13 -6.60 18.83 -15.59
CA GLU A 13 -5.39 19.54 -15.20
C GLU A 13 -4.49 18.66 -14.31
N PHE A 14 -5.07 17.87 -13.41
CA PHE A 14 -4.33 16.94 -12.59
C PHE A 14 -3.68 15.83 -13.42
N ASN A 15 -4.42 15.25 -14.36
CA ASN A 15 -3.85 14.25 -15.29
C ASN A 15 -2.74 14.83 -16.16
N ALA A 16 -2.90 16.08 -16.63
CA ALA A 16 -1.84 16.77 -17.36
C ALA A 16 -0.59 16.97 -16.50
N LEU A 17 -0.76 17.40 -15.24
CA LEU A 17 0.33 17.55 -14.27
C LEU A 17 1.06 16.21 -14.00
N LEU A 18 0.31 15.11 -13.81
CA LEU A 18 0.91 13.78 -13.64
C LEU A 18 1.72 13.35 -14.86
N ASN A 19 1.16 13.53 -16.07
CA ASN A 19 1.85 13.17 -17.31
C ASN A 19 3.15 13.99 -17.49
N SER A 20 3.07 15.29 -17.28
CA SER A 20 4.26 16.16 -17.34
C SER A 20 5.31 15.77 -16.29
N THR A 21 4.86 15.40 -15.08
CA THR A 21 5.77 14.91 -14.01
C THR A 21 6.49 13.63 -14.45
N ILE A 22 5.79 12.69 -15.06
CA ILE A 22 6.38 11.44 -15.55
C ILE A 22 7.35 11.69 -16.71
N ASP A 23 6.99 12.57 -17.62
CA ASP A 23 7.85 12.95 -18.77
C ASP A 23 9.15 13.59 -18.25
N GLU A 24 9.08 14.51 -17.29
CA GLU A 24 10.24 15.17 -16.71
C GLU A 24 11.12 14.18 -15.92
N LEU A 25 10.52 13.29 -15.12
CA LEU A 25 11.27 12.24 -14.43
C LEU A 25 12.00 11.31 -15.41
N ASN A 26 11.37 10.96 -16.51
CA ASN A 26 11.97 10.15 -17.57
C ASN A 26 13.07 10.92 -18.32
N ALA A 27 12.91 12.23 -18.56
CA ALA A 27 13.96 13.09 -19.11
C ALA A 27 15.17 13.16 -18.17
N HIS A 28 14.95 13.35 -16.86
CA HIS A 28 16.00 13.31 -15.84
C HIS A 28 16.72 11.96 -15.82
N ALA A 29 15.99 10.84 -15.95
CA ALA A 29 16.57 9.51 -16.00
C ALA A 29 17.51 9.31 -17.20
N LYS A 30 17.15 9.87 -18.36
CA LYS A 30 18.00 9.84 -19.55
C LYS A 30 19.23 10.72 -19.41
N LYS A 31 19.07 11.94 -18.86
CA LYS A 31 20.14 12.93 -18.70
C LYS A 31 21.15 12.54 -17.62
N SER A 32 20.68 12.00 -16.49
CA SER A 32 21.50 11.74 -15.30
C SER A 32 21.17 10.40 -14.64
N PRO A 33 21.34 9.26 -15.33
CA PRO A 33 20.89 7.94 -14.84
C PRO A 33 21.56 7.53 -13.52
N THR A 34 22.81 7.92 -13.30
CA THR A 34 23.55 7.62 -12.07
C THR A 34 22.98 8.34 -10.84
N THR A 35 22.49 9.56 -11.01
CA THR A 35 21.83 10.35 -9.96
C THR A 35 20.48 9.75 -9.64
N ILE A 36 19.66 9.51 -10.66
CA ILE A 36 18.31 8.94 -10.50
C ILE A 36 18.37 7.54 -9.86
N LYS A 37 19.34 6.72 -10.22
CA LYS A 37 19.51 5.39 -9.62
C LYS A 37 19.75 5.42 -8.09
N LYS A 38 20.18 6.55 -7.52
CA LYS A 38 20.37 6.72 -6.08
C LYS A 38 19.06 7.05 -5.33
N LEU A 39 17.99 7.38 -6.05
CA LEU A 39 16.68 7.72 -5.50
C LEU A 39 15.89 6.44 -5.13
N ARG A 40 16.43 5.63 -4.21
CA ARG A 40 15.81 4.39 -3.73
C ARG A 40 14.94 4.64 -2.51
N GLY A 41 13.87 3.86 -2.39
CA GLY A 41 12.95 3.95 -1.24
C GLY A 41 12.40 5.36 -1.12
N ASN A 42 12.37 5.88 0.08
CA ASN A 42 11.81 7.20 0.41
C ASN A 42 12.57 8.41 -0.19
N LYS A 43 13.68 8.20 -0.90
CA LYS A 43 14.40 9.31 -1.56
C LYS A 43 13.72 9.79 -2.84
N LEU A 44 12.91 8.95 -3.47
CA LEU A 44 12.15 9.35 -4.66
C LEU A 44 10.95 10.23 -4.30
N GLU A 45 10.36 10.05 -3.14
CA GLU A 45 9.17 10.79 -2.70
C GLU A 45 9.39 12.32 -2.73
N PRO A 46 10.40 12.88 -2.01
CA PRO A 46 10.66 14.33 -2.05
C PRO A 46 11.08 14.79 -3.45
N TYR A 47 11.84 13.99 -4.18
CA TYR A 47 12.26 14.34 -5.52
C TYR A 47 11.08 14.44 -6.49
N ALA A 48 10.16 13.49 -6.45
CA ALA A 48 8.96 13.52 -7.27
C ALA A 48 8.04 14.69 -6.88
N ARG A 49 7.91 14.98 -5.55
CA ARG A 49 7.18 16.12 -5.06
C ARG A 49 7.75 17.43 -5.58
N ASP A 50 9.08 17.61 -5.56
CA ASP A 50 9.74 18.83 -6.03
C ASP A 50 9.50 19.04 -7.52
N VAL A 51 9.70 18.01 -8.35
CA VAL A 51 9.40 18.07 -9.80
C VAL A 51 7.93 18.42 -10.03
N MET A 52 7.02 17.80 -9.29
CA MET A 52 5.59 18.08 -9.41
C MET A 52 5.23 19.50 -8.96
N THR A 53 5.89 20.03 -7.93
CA THR A 53 5.70 21.40 -7.44
C THR A 53 6.12 22.43 -8.48
N ASP A 54 7.28 22.22 -9.11
CA ASP A 54 7.77 23.11 -10.17
C ASP A 54 6.82 23.14 -11.39
N LEU A 55 6.30 21.97 -11.77
CA LEU A 55 5.34 21.85 -12.88
C LEU A 55 3.93 22.32 -12.52
N ALA A 56 3.61 22.47 -11.26
CA ALA A 56 2.31 22.97 -10.80
C ALA A 56 2.18 24.50 -10.90
N ILE A 57 3.26 25.24 -11.13
CA ILE A 57 3.24 26.71 -11.24
C ILE A 57 2.32 27.13 -12.39
N GLY A 58 1.42 28.08 -12.11
CA GLY A 58 0.41 28.55 -13.07
C GLY A 58 -0.75 27.58 -13.33
N THR A 59 -0.81 26.48 -12.60
CA THR A 59 -1.94 25.52 -12.65
C THR A 59 -2.84 25.65 -11.40
N PRO A 60 -4.04 25.03 -11.40
CA PRO A 60 -4.85 24.97 -10.19
C PRO A 60 -4.18 24.29 -8.98
N PHE A 61 -3.05 23.59 -9.19
CA PHE A 61 -2.32 22.86 -8.16
C PHE A 61 -1.14 23.61 -7.56
N GLU A 62 -0.89 24.84 -8.01
CA GLU A 62 0.15 25.69 -7.46
C GLU A 62 -0.02 25.85 -5.93
N ASN A 63 1.08 25.76 -5.19
CA ASN A 63 1.14 25.82 -3.73
C ASN A 63 0.28 24.78 -2.99
N SER A 64 -0.12 23.70 -3.65
CA SER A 64 -0.98 22.66 -3.04
C SER A 64 -0.37 21.25 -3.03
N ILE A 65 0.90 21.12 -3.42
CA ILE A 65 1.61 19.84 -3.45
C ILE A 65 2.36 19.66 -2.14
N GLU A 66 1.95 18.68 -1.34
CA GLU A 66 2.50 18.44 -0.01
C GLU A 66 3.13 17.06 0.08
N LEU A 67 4.33 16.96 0.65
CA LEU A 67 4.94 15.69 1.02
C LEU A 67 4.40 15.28 2.40
N ILE A 68 3.89 14.07 2.49
CA ILE A 68 3.32 13.54 3.73
C ILE A 68 4.39 12.74 4.46
N GLY A 69 4.67 13.12 5.69
CA GLY A 69 5.66 12.46 6.52
C GLY A 69 5.10 11.30 7.34
N GLY A 70 6.00 10.47 7.87
CA GLY A 70 5.66 9.35 8.75
C GLY A 70 5.22 8.10 7.98
N GLN A 71 4.39 7.28 8.62
CA GLN A 71 3.85 6.04 8.02
C GLN A 71 2.46 6.26 7.42
N LYS A 72 2.18 7.46 6.93
CA LYS A 72 0.90 7.80 6.31
C LYS A 72 0.89 7.40 4.83
N PHE A 73 -0.30 7.22 4.31
CA PHE A 73 -0.60 6.87 2.93
C PHE A 73 -1.60 7.88 2.35
N PRO A 74 -1.38 8.44 1.17
CA PRO A 74 -0.22 8.29 0.28
C PRO A 74 0.96 9.22 0.66
N ASP A 75 2.09 9.11 -0.09
CA ASP A 75 3.33 9.86 0.17
C ASP A 75 3.24 11.36 -0.20
N ILE A 76 2.49 11.70 -1.25
CA ILE A 76 2.30 13.08 -1.73
C ILE A 76 0.79 13.35 -1.85
N VAL A 77 0.36 14.54 -1.47
CA VAL A 77 -1.03 14.98 -1.58
C VAL A 77 -1.10 16.27 -2.38
N ALA A 78 -2.10 16.38 -3.26
CA ALA A 78 -2.42 17.57 -4.04
C ALA A 78 -3.86 18.00 -3.78
N LYS A 79 -4.06 19.26 -3.38
CA LYS A 79 -5.38 19.86 -3.06
C LYS A 79 -6.21 19.06 -2.07
N LYS A 80 -5.60 18.29 -1.17
CA LYS A 80 -6.27 17.41 -0.19
C LYS A 80 -7.23 16.36 -0.81
N PHE A 81 -7.28 16.24 -2.12
CA PHE A 81 -8.17 15.34 -2.85
C PHE A 81 -7.42 14.23 -3.59
N TYR A 82 -6.30 14.58 -4.22
CA TYR A 82 -5.46 13.66 -4.97
C TYR A 82 -4.27 13.22 -4.12
N GLY A 83 -3.95 11.95 -4.19
CA GLY A 83 -2.78 11.37 -3.56
C GLY A 83 -1.89 10.67 -4.55
N ILE A 84 -0.59 10.70 -4.34
CA ILE A 84 0.39 9.95 -5.12
C ILE A 84 1.18 9.08 -4.16
N GLU A 85 1.06 7.78 -4.35
CA GLU A 85 1.89 6.78 -3.67
C GLU A 85 3.12 6.50 -4.53
N VAL A 86 4.29 6.58 -3.94
CA VAL A 86 5.58 6.46 -4.65
C VAL A 86 6.22 5.13 -4.31
N LYS A 87 6.57 4.35 -5.33
CA LYS A 87 7.29 3.08 -5.16
C LYS A 87 8.48 2.99 -6.10
N THR A 88 9.50 2.26 -5.65
CA THR A 88 10.69 2.01 -6.47
C THR A 88 11.07 0.55 -6.47
N THR A 89 11.71 0.11 -7.56
CA THR A 89 12.44 -1.16 -7.61
C THR A 89 13.78 -0.99 -8.30
N THR A 90 14.78 -1.73 -7.88
CA THR A 90 16.07 -1.82 -8.57
C THR A 90 16.10 -2.96 -9.58
N GLN A 91 15.06 -3.76 -9.61
CA GLN A 91 14.90 -4.87 -10.54
C GLN A 91 14.31 -4.39 -11.87
N ASN A 92 14.43 -5.22 -12.90
CA ASN A 92 13.85 -4.90 -14.21
C ASN A 92 12.42 -5.46 -14.35
N HIS A 93 11.54 -5.07 -13.43
CA HIS A 93 10.13 -5.39 -13.47
C HIS A 93 9.29 -4.26 -12.90
N TRP A 94 7.97 -4.32 -13.12
CA TRP A 94 7.00 -3.31 -12.73
C TRP A 94 6.08 -3.77 -11.59
N LYS A 95 6.61 -4.57 -10.65
CA LYS A 95 5.83 -5.16 -9.55
C LYS A 95 6.45 -4.81 -8.21
N THR A 96 5.60 -4.61 -7.20
CA THR A 96 6.01 -4.45 -5.80
C THR A 96 4.85 -4.74 -4.87
N THR A 97 5.15 -4.90 -3.58
CA THR A 97 4.12 -4.96 -2.56
C THR A 97 3.63 -3.54 -2.24
N GLY A 98 2.33 -3.36 -2.25
CA GLY A 98 1.65 -2.11 -1.92
C GLY A 98 1.31 -1.98 -0.44
N ASN A 99 0.33 -1.11 -0.15
CA ASN A 99 -0.14 -0.86 1.19
C ASN A 99 -1.08 -1.95 1.71
N SER A 100 -1.38 -1.88 3.01
CA SER A 100 -2.38 -2.75 3.63
C SER A 100 -3.75 -2.53 2.97
N VAL A 101 -4.50 -3.62 2.81
CA VAL A 101 -5.90 -3.56 2.35
C VAL A 101 -6.77 -2.70 3.29
N LEU A 102 -6.39 -2.60 4.56
CA LEU A 102 -7.13 -1.81 5.55
C LEU A 102 -6.91 -0.30 5.42
N GLU A 103 -5.83 0.12 4.78
CA GLU A 103 -5.48 1.55 4.60
C GLU A 103 -5.64 2.41 5.88
N SER A 104 -5.34 1.84 7.04
CA SER A 104 -5.55 2.48 8.35
C SER A 104 -4.75 3.78 8.56
N THR A 105 -3.76 4.03 7.69
CA THR A 105 -2.92 5.24 7.74
C THR A 105 -3.24 6.24 6.63
N ARG A 106 -4.37 6.04 5.91
CA ARG A 106 -4.78 6.93 4.82
C ARG A 106 -5.00 8.34 5.34
N VAL A 107 -4.46 9.31 4.60
CA VAL A 107 -4.68 10.73 4.86
C VAL A 107 -6.15 11.06 4.64
N GLU A 108 -6.74 11.78 5.57
CA GLU A 108 -8.13 12.21 5.49
C GLU A 108 -8.35 13.10 4.26
N ASP A 109 -9.55 13.07 3.69
CA ASP A 109 -9.97 13.81 2.49
C ASP A 109 -9.29 13.41 1.17
N VAL A 110 -8.29 12.53 1.17
CA VAL A 110 -7.71 12.02 -0.08
C VAL A 110 -8.61 10.98 -0.71
N GLU A 111 -9.25 11.32 -1.83
CA GLU A 111 -10.23 10.46 -2.50
C GLU A 111 -9.63 9.65 -3.65
N ARG A 112 -8.78 10.26 -4.47
CA ARG A 112 -8.16 9.60 -5.64
C ARG A 112 -6.67 9.43 -5.43
N ILE A 113 -6.20 8.20 -5.59
CA ILE A 113 -4.78 7.86 -5.44
C ILE A 113 -4.21 7.38 -6.77
N PHE A 114 -3.00 7.80 -7.03
CA PHE A 114 -2.20 7.41 -8.19
C PHE A 114 -0.92 6.73 -7.72
N MET A 115 -0.49 5.72 -8.44
CA MET A 115 0.78 5.02 -8.21
C MET A 115 1.84 5.61 -9.12
N LEU A 116 2.83 6.28 -8.56
CA LEU A 116 4.05 6.67 -9.25
C LEU A 116 5.11 5.61 -8.97
N PHE A 117 5.55 4.92 -10.01
CA PHE A 117 6.49 3.83 -9.88
C PHE A 117 7.79 4.12 -10.63
N GLY A 118 8.91 4.12 -9.92
CA GLY A 118 10.25 4.23 -10.48
C GLY A 118 10.92 2.86 -10.62
N LYS A 119 11.09 2.39 -11.85
CA LYS A 119 11.93 1.24 -12.17
C LYS A 119 13.36 1.73 -12.35
N LEU A 120 14.19 1.58 -11.31
CA LEU A 120 15.59 2.03 -11.27
C LEU A 120 16.59 1.00 -11.83
N GLY A 121 16.09 -0.16 -12.25
CA GLY A 121 16.81 -1.12 -13.10
C GLY A 121 17.00 -0.56 -14.52
N LYS A 122 17.86 -1.20 -15.32
CA LYS A 122 18.10 -0.74 -16.72
C LYS A 122 17.03 -1.29 -17.68
N PRO A 123 16.44 -0.46 -18.53
CA PRO A 123 16.48 1.01 -18.54
C PRO A 123 15.73 1.60 -17.33
N ILE A 124 16.19 2.77 -16.84
CA ILE A 124 15.49 3.51 -15.79
C ILE A 124 14.27 4.16 -16.39
N GLU A 125 13.11 3.91 -15.83
CA GLU A 125 11.83 4.40 -16.33
C GLU A 125 10.85 4.66 -15.19
N PHE A 126 9.96 5.63 -15.41
CA PHE A 126 8.88 5.99 -14.50
C PHE A 126 7.53 5.80 -15.19
N LYS A 127 6.55 5.32 -14.43
CA LYS A 127 5.15 5.21 -14.83
C LYS A 127 4.24 5.74 -13.74
N CYS A 128 3.09 6.29 -14.15
CA CYS A 128 2.01 6.61 -13.24
C CYS A 128 0.70 6.01 -13.77
N ARG A 129 -0.12 5.47 -12.85
CA ARG A 129 -1.46 4.95 -13.13
C ARG A 129 -2.37 5.19 -11.94
N ALA A 130 -3.68 5.16 -12.13
CA ALA A 130 -4.62 5.10 -11.03
C ALA A 130 -4.27 3.89 -10.14
N TYR A 131 -4.27 4.10 -8.81
CA TYR A 131 -3.80 3.10 -7.85
C TYR A 131 -4.58 1.79 -7.98
N GLU A 132 -5.91 1.88 -8.02
CA GLU A 132 -6.81 0.74 -8.12
C GLU A 132 -6.59 -0.09 -9.39
N GLU A 133 -6.16 0.51 -10.49
CA GLU A 133 -5.89 -0.19 -11.75
C GLU A 133 -4.62 -1.04 -11.74
N CYS A 134 -3.77 -0.85 -10.72
CA CYS A 134 -2.50 -1.56 -10.58
C CYS A 134 -2.56 -2.72 -9.59
N LEU A 135 -3.68 -2.88 -8.87
CA LEU A 135 -3.78 -3.84 -7.76
C LEU A 135 -4.21 -5.23 -8.27
N SER A 136 -3.23 -6.09 -8.49
CA SER A 136 -3.44 -7.39 -9.16
C SER A 136 -3.93 -8.50 -8.24
N GLU A 137 -3.41 -8.55 -7.01
CA GLU A 137 -3.61 -9.62 -6.03
C GLU A 137 -3.51 -9.06 -4.61
N VAL A 138 -3.80 -9.92 -3.63
CA VAL A 138 -3.44 -9.68 -2.24
C VAL A 138 -2.42 -10.71 -1.78
N VAL A 139 -1.32 -10.25 -1.22
CA VAL A 139 -0.28 -11.06 -0.59
C VAL A 139 -0.26 -10.79 0.90
N VAL A 140 0.06 -11.81 1.69
CA VAL A 140 0.10 -11.66 3.14
C VAL A 140 1.53 -11.80 3.62
N THR A 141 2.03 -10.74 4.24
CA THR A 141 3.32 -10.71 4.92
C THR A 141 3.09 -10.76 6.44
N HIS A 142 3.02 -9.62 7.09
CA HIS A 142 2.52 -9.43 8.46
C HIS A 142 1.07 -8.92 8.49
N SER A 143 0.57 -8.48 7.36
CA SER A 143 -0.83 -8.07 7.11
C SER A 143 -1.18 -8.32 5.64
N PRO A 144 -2.47 -8.43 5.28
CA PRO A 144 -2.90 -8.46 3.90
C PRO A 144 -2.54 -7.14 3.19
N ARG A 145 -1.78 -7.25 2.11
CA ARG A 145 -1.30 -6.11 1.31
C ARG A 145 -1.60 -6.32 -0.15
N TYR A 146 -1.89 -5.25 -0.85
CA TYR A 146 -2.03 -5.31 -2.29
C TYR A 146 -0.70 -5.63 -2.97
N LEU A 147 -0.76 -6.41 -4.03
CA LEU A 147 0.34 -6.59 -4.98
C LEU A 147 0.12 -5.66 -6.16
N ILE A 148 1.08 -4.75 -6.35
CA ILE A 148 1.07 -3.78 -7.43
C ILE A 148 1.72 -4.38 -8.67
N ASP A 149 1.07 -4.22 -9.82
CA ASP A 149 1.61 -4.50 -11.15
C ASP A 149 1.28 -3.34 -12.09
N MET A 150 2.29 -2.54 -12.44
CA MET A 150 2.11 -1.37 -13.32
C MET A 150 1.82 -1.73 -14.80
N ASN A 151 1.93 -3.00 -15.15
CA ASN A 151 1.58 -3.52 -16.48
C ASN A 151 0.28 -4.33 -16.46
N LEU A 152 -0.48 -4.25 -15.37
CA LEU A 152 -1.73 -5.01 -15.25
C LEU A 152 -2.71 -4.62 -16.35
N GLU A 153 -3.26 -5.62 -17.03
CA GLU A 153 -4.28 -5.44 -18.04
C GLU A 153 -5.62 -5.03 -17.41
N GLN A 154 -6.42 -4.31 -18.16
CA GLN A 154 -7.77 -3.95 -17.74
C GLN A 154 -8.61 -5.22 -17.47
N GLY A 155 -9.43 -5.18 -16.42
CA GLY A 155 -10.26 -6.33 -16.03
C GLY A 155 -9.49 -7.45 -15.31
N LYS A 156 -8.25 -7.21 -14.86
CA LYS A 156 -7.42 -8.19 -14.13
C LYS A 156 -7.09 -7.80 -12.70
N THR A 157 -7.69 -6.73 -12.21
CA THR A 157 -7.47 -6.29 -10.83
C THR A 157 -8.06 -7.26 -9.81
N ILE A 158 -7.65 -7.14 -8.56
CA ILE A 158 -8.29 -7.91 -7.47
C ILE A 158 -9.77 -7.55 -7.35
N PHE A 159 -10.13 -6.31 -7.67
CA PHE A 159 -11.53 -5.84 -7.61
C PHE A 159 -12.39 -6.51 -8.68
N ASP A 160 -11.88 -6.67 -9.90
CA ASP A 160 -12.54 -7.44 -10.96
C ASP A 160 -12.77 -8.88 -10.52
N LYS A 161 -11.77 -9.51 -9.89
CA LYS A 161 -11.83 -10.91 -9.42
C LYS A 161 -12.86 -11.13 -8.31
N ILE A 162 -13.09 -10.14 -7.45
CA ILE A 162 -14.07 -10.22 -6.36
C ILE A 162 -15.38 -9.49 -6.68
N ASN A 163 -15.55 -9.06 -7.94
CA ASN A 163 -16.74 -8.37 -8.44
C ASN A 163 -17.18 -7.20 -7.56
N THR A 164 -16.26 -6.28 -7.31
CA THR A 164 -16.50 -5.04 -6.54
C THR A 164 -15.66 -3.90 -7.11
N THR A 165 -15.78 -2.70 -6.53
CA THR A 165 -14.88 -1.58 -6.86
C THR A 165 -13.97 -1.29 -5.67
N TYR A 166 -12.86 -0.59 -5.92
CA TYR A 166 -11.97 -0.13 -4.87
C TYR A 166 -12.71 0.71 -3.81
N ASP A 167 -13.49 1.70 -4.27
CA ASP A 167 -14.26 2.57 -3.38
C ASP A 167 -15.29 1.79 -2.55
N THR A 168 -16.00 0.86 -3.17
CA THR A 168 -16.95 0.01 -2.47
C THR A 168 -16.27 -0.87 -1.43
N LEU A 169 -15.10 -1.43 -1.76
CA LEU A 169 -14.38 -2.30 -0.84
C LEU A 169 -13.88 -1.53 0.38
N ARG A 170 -13.24 -0.37 0.18
CA ARG A 170 -12.68 0.45 1.27
C ARG A 170 -13.73 0.99 2.24
N GLN A 171 -14.97 1.16 1.79
CA GLN A 171 -16.09 1.61 2.61
C GLN A 171 -16.74 0.49 3.44
N LYS A 172 -16.42 -0.77 3.17
CA LYS A 172 -16.96 -1.89 3.95
C LYS A 172 -16.41 -1.88 5.37
N LYS A 173 -17.27 -2.22 6.33
CA LYS A 173 -16.84 -2.42 7.73
C LYS A 173 -15.73 -3.50 7.84
N ASN A 174 -15.79 -4.51 6.98
CA ASN A 174 -14.76 -5.54 6.88
C ASN A 174 -14.33 -5.71 5.41
N PRO A 175 -13.33 -4.94 4.94
CA PRO A 175 -12.85 -5.02 3.56
C PRO A 175 -12.06 -6.30 3.28
N ILE A 176 -11.57 -7.00 4.32
CA ILE A 176 -10.83 -8.25 4.17
C ILE A 176 -11.74 -9.41 3.79
N LYS A 177 -13.00 -9.43 4.27
CA LYS A 177 -13.92 -10.57 4.05
C LYS A 177 -14.12 -10.94 2.57
N PRO A 178 -14.47 -10.05 1.64
CA PRO A 178 -14.62 -10.41 0.22
C PRO A 178 -13.34 -10.99 -0.40
N ILE A 179 -12.19 -10.48 0.02
CA ILE A 179 -10.88 -10.97 -0.43
C ILE A 179 -10.65 -12.39 0.11
N THR A 180 -10.93 -12.62 1.39
CA THR A 180 -10.85 -13.92 2.03
C THR A 180 -11.73 -14.94 1.32
N ASP A 181 -13.00 -14.59 1.10
CA ASP A 181 -13.98 -15.46 0.45
C ASP A 181 -13.52 -15.85 -0.96
N TYR A 182 -12.96 -14.90 -1.71
CA TYR A 182 -12.37 -15.17 -3.02
C TYR A 182 -11.21 -16.17 -2.93
N TYR A 183 -10.24 -15.96 -2.05
CA TYR A 183 -9.12 -16.89 -1.94
C TYR A 183 -9.52 -18.25 -1.39
N LYS A 184 -10.49 -18.30 -0.46
CA LYS A 184 -11.08 -19.57 0.01
C LYS A 184 -11.71 -20.35 -1.14
N SER A 185 -12.43 -19.68 -2.04
CA SER A 185 -13.05 -20.35 -3.20
C SER A 185 -12.05 -20.95 -4.19
N LYS A 186 -10.77 -20.59 -4.11
CA LYS A 186 -9.69 -21.12 -4.95
C LYS A 186 -8.92 -22.28 -4.31
N LEU A 187 -9.18 -22.57 -3.02
CA LEU A 187 -8.50 -23.64 -2.32
C LEU A 187 -8.94 -25.01 -2.84
N LYS A 188 -8.00 -25.92 -2.93
CA LYS A 188 -8.27 -27.35 -3.16
C LYS A 188 -8.62 -28.04 -1.84
N PRO A 189 -9.31 -29.18 -1.86
CA PRO A 189 -9.56 -29.97 -0.65
C PRO A 189 -8.28 -30.19 0.16
N GLY A 190 -8.33 -29.90 1.46
CA GLY A 190 -7.21 -30.03 2.38
C GLY A 190 -6.22 -28.84 2.41
N GLN A 191 -6.45 -27.81 1.61
CA GLN A 191 -5.70 -26.56 1.71
C GLN A 191 -6.42 -25.56 2.61
N ALA A 192 -5.65 -24.78 3.36
CA ALA A 192 -6.14 -23.69 4.22
C ALA A 192 -5.35 -22.40 3.97
N LEU A 193 -5.98 -21.27 4.22
CA LEU A 193 -5.30 -19.96 4.20
C LEU A 193 -4.65 -19.75 5.57
N TRP A 194 -3.33 -19.82 5.63
CA TRP A 194 -2.54 -19.74 6.87
C TRP A 194 -2.77 -18.46 7.69
N TRP A 195 -3.30 -17.42 7.08
CA TRP A 195 -3.58 -16.12 7.68
C TRP A 195 -5.06 -15.95 8.10
N ILE A 196 -5.86 -17.00 7.96
CA ILE A 196 -7.26 -17.03 8.38
C ILE A 196 -7.44 -18.14 9.40
N ASN A 197 -8.03 -17.80 10.51
CA ASN A 197 -8.44 -18.80 11.49
C ASN A 197 -9.88 -19.24 11.20
N GLU A 198 -10.09 -20.50 10.84
CA GLU A 198 -11.40 -21.05 10.49
C GLU A 198 -12.30 -21.34 11.70
N GLU A 199 -11.72 -21.38 12.91
CA GLU A 199 -12.45 -21.74 14.13
C GLU A 199 -13.35 -20.62 14.69
N VAL A 200 -13.32 -19.44 14.08
CA VAL A 200 -14.10 -18.30 14.54
C VAL A 200 -15.10 -17.90 13.48
N GLY A 201 -16.35 -18.25 13.77
CA GLY A 201 -17.49 -17.79 13.00
C GLY A 201 -17.49 -16.27 12.78
N ASP A 202 -18.32 -15.80 11.87
CA ASP A 202 -18.43 -14.45 11.29
C ASP A 202 -18.32 -13.24 12.25
N ALA A 203 -18.19 -13.45 13.55
CA ALA A 203 -18.22 -12.41 14.57
C ALA A 203 -16.86 -11.80 14.95
N ASN A 204 -15.74 -12.45 14.64
CA ASN A 204 -14.43 -11.94 15.07
C ASN A 204 -13.53 -11.64 13.86
N GLN A 205 -13.52 -10.40 13.50
CA GLN A 205 -12.54 -9.82 12.61
C GLN A 205 -11.12 -10.11 13.11
N LEU A 206 -10.25 -10.51 12.20
CA LEU A 206 -8.81 -10.49 12.47
C LEU A 206 -8.41 -9.00 12.61
N ILE A 207 -8.53 -8.47 13.81
CA ILE A 207 -7.96 -7.17 14.13
C ILE A 207 -6.47 -7.41 14.31
N ILE A 208 -5.71 -7.29 13.22
CA ILE A 208 -4.26 -7.25 13.29
C ILE A 208 -3.92 -5.88 13.88
N LYS A 209 -3.82 -5.81 15.21
CA LYS A 209 -3.26 -4.63 15.86
C LYS A 209 -1.75 -4.63 15.62
N HIS A 210 -1.22 -3.55 15.08
CA HIS A 210 0.22 -3.34 15.11
C HIS A 210 0.68 -3.23 16.56
N TYR A 211 1.87 -3.73 16.87
CA TYR A 211 2.44 -3.57 18.22
C TYR A 211 2.45 -2.10 18.68
N GLY A 212 2.61 -1.16 17.73
CA GLY A 212 2.52 0.28 17.97
C GLY A 212 1.16 0.73 18.53
N ASP A 213 0.07 0.10 18.06
CA ASP A 213 -1.32 0.46 18.37
C ASP A 213 -1.83 -0.17 19.68
N LEU A 214 -1.03 -1.06 20.28
CA LEU A 214 -1.36 -1.67 21.57
C LEU A 214 -1.17 -0.66 22.71
N ASN A 215 -2.06 -0.71 23.69
CA ASN A 215 -1.85 0.04 24.93
C ASN A 215 -0.70 -0.55 25.77
N THR A 216 -0.29 0.15 26.81
CA THR A 216 0.86 -0.24 27.65
C THR A 216 0.67 -1.62 28.28
N ILE A 217 -0.52 -1.93 28.77
CA ILE A 217 -0.85 -3.21 29.43
C ILE A 217 -0.78 -4.36 28.42
N GLU A 218 -1.33 -4.18 27.22
CA GLU A 218 -1.26 -5.16 26.14
C GLU A 218 0.19 -5.42 25.72
N LYS A 219 1.01 -4.35 25.59
CA LYS A 219 2.44 -4.46 25.26
C LYS A 219 3.23 -5.23 26.31
N GLU A 220 3.01 -4.96 27.59
CA GLU A 220 3.67 -5.64 28.70
C GLU A 220 3.25 -7.11 28.79
N SER A 221 1.97 -7.40 28.68
CA SER A 221 1.44 -8.77 28.65
C SER A 221 2.04 -9.58 27.50
N LEU A 222 2.10 -9.01 26.28
CA LEU A 222 2.72 -9.67 25.14
C LEU A 222 4.21 -9.94 25.34
N LYS A 223 4.95 -8.97 25.90
CA LYS A 223 6.37 -9.15 26.20
C LYS A 223 6.60 -10.26 27.19
N LEU A 224 5.90 -10.24 28.32
CA LEU A 224 6.03 -11.24 29.38
C LEU A 224 5.69 -12.65 28.86
N ASN A 225 4.56 -12.80 28.19
CA ASN A 225 4.18 -14.09 27.62
C ASN A 225 5.18 -14.58 26.56
N SER A 226 5.71 -13.66 25.72
CA SER A 226 6.73 -14.04 24.74
C SER A 226 8.02 -14.52 25.38
N MET A 227 8.46 -13.87 26.46
CA MET A 227 9.66 -14.25 27.21
C MET A 227 9.52 -15.60 27.89
N VAL A 228 8.35 -15.89 28.47
CA VAL A 228 8.10 -17.15 29.19
C VAL A 228 7.91 -18.33 28.21
N LEU A 229 7.15 -18.12 27.13
CA LEU A 229 6.81 -19.20 26.20
C LEU A 229 7.88 -19.49 25.13
N PHE A 230 8.73 -18.53 24.85
CA PHE A 230 9.73 -18.59 23.78
C PHE A 230 11.11 -18.13 24.26
N PRO A 231 11.76 -18.86 25.17
CA PRO A 231 13.04 -18.46 25.72
C PRO A 231 14.15 -18.33 24.65
N GLU A 232 13.97 -18.92 23.48
CA GLU A 232 14.87 -18.77 22.34
C GLU A 232 15.02 -17.32 21.85
N ILE A 233 14.11 -16.41 22.18
CA ILE A 233 14.23 -14.97 21.81
C ILE A 233 15.47 -14.30 22.42
N PHE A 234 15.99 -14.84 23.52
CA PHE A 234 17.22 -14.37 24.17
C PHE A 234 18.48 -14.93 23.50
N GLY A 235 18.35 -15.91 22.61
CA GLY A 235 19.47 -16.50 21.88
C GLY A 235 20.04 -15.60 20.78
N SER A 236 21.15 -15.99 20.21
CA SER A 236 21.83 -15.29 19.08
C SER A 236 21.40 -15.76 17.69
N SER A 237 20.58 -16.80 17.59
CA SER A 237 20.11 -17.36 16.31
C SER A 237 19.25 -16.37 15.53
N GLN A 238 19.45 -16.29 14.20
CA GLN A 238 18.60 -15.50 13.30
C GLN A 238 17.12 -15.96 13.28
N SER A 239 16.90 -17.24 13.60
CA SER A 239 15.53 -17.83 13.64
C SER A 239 14.83 -17.68 15.00
N LYS A 240 15.44 -17.01 15.97
CA LYS A 240 14.92 -16.88 17.35
C LYS A 240 13.52 -16.31 17.47
N TYR A 241 13.08 -15.51 16.52
CA TYR A 241 11.74 -14.93 16.53
C TYR A 241 10.69 -15.76 15.78
N LYS A 242 11.07 -16.87 15.12
CA LYS A 242 10.17 -17.63 14.25
C LYS A 242 8.93 -18.15 14.99
N ARG A 243 9.12 -18.80 16.13
CA ARG A 243 8.01 -19.38 16.93
C ARG A 243 7.14 -18.30 17.58
N VAL A 244 7.75 -17.29 18.17
CA VAL A 244 7.03 -16.17 18.76
C VAL A 244 6.22 -15.40 17.72
N SER A 245 6.75 -15.21 16.51
CA SER A 245 6.01 -14.56 15.43
C SER A 245 4.77 -15.35 15.02
N ILE A 246 4.90 -16.68 14.87
CA ILE A 246 3.76 -17.56 14.58
C ILE A 246 2.73 -17.50 15.72
N TRP A 247 3.17 -17.57 16.97
CA TRP A 247 2.31 -17.51 18.13
C TRP A 247 1.57 -16.16 18.26
N LEU A 248 2.24 -15.03 17.99
CA LEU A 248 1.63 -13.71 17.99
C LEU A 248 0.56 -13.57 16.90
N VAL A 249 0.75 -14.22 15.77
CA VAL A 249 -0.25 -14.23 14.68
C VAL A 249 -1.42 -15.18 15.00
N SER A 250 -1.15 -16.28 15.70
CA SER A 250 -2.17 -17.29 16.03
C SER A 250 -3.00 -16.96 17.28
N ARG A 251 -2.51 -16.11 18.17
CA ARG A 251 -3.25 -15.70 19.35
C ARG A 251 -4.15 -14.51 19.08
N ARG A 252 -5.42 -14.71 19.28
CA ARG A 252 -6.37 -13.63 19.47
C ARG A 252 -6.03 -12.91 20.75
N SER A 253 -5.96 -11.61 20.68
CA SER A 253 -6.07 -10.78 21.88
C SER A 253 -7.44 -11.05 22.48
N VAL A 254 -7.48 -11.59 23.69
CA VAL A 254 -8.66 -11.66 24.54
C VAL A 254 -9.05 -10.23 24.92
#